data_137233f992f865c439c17a28ea97282b
#
_entry.id   137233f992f865c439c17a28ea97282b
#
_cell.length_a   1.000
_cell.length_b   1.000
_cell.length_c   1.000
_cell.angle_alpha   90.00
_cell.angle_beta   90.00
_cell.angle_gamma   90.00
#
_symmetry.space_group_name_H-M   'P 1'
#
loop_
_entity.id
_entity.type
_entity.pdbx_description
1 polymer ?
#
loop_
_entity_poly.entity_id
_entity_poly.type
_entity_poly.pdbx_seq_one_letter_code
_entity_poly.pdbx_strand_id
1 'polypeptide(L)'
;MLKKRIIFTLLYDSGNFMLSRNFTLQKVGNTKWLEKHYDFSKLSFYIDELIVLDVSRKCKNQTRFFEILKNITKKSFVPVSAGGGIKSVQDAHSFLRSGADKVVINSAIFDKPVIVNEIARKFGKQSIILSLDISKDVLNELDSYDIWTKNGSVKQKKNLKNFLKKINDYNFGEMYLNSIDKDGTGFGYDLNILNSIPKNLNAPLILAGGAGNYKHFILALENKKIDAVATANLFNFINDGLKTARINLLKKFNFPNWKSEKIIELENIFKK
;
A
#
# COMPACT_ATOMS: atom_id res chain seq x y z
N MET A 1 0.08 -17.34 -13.30
CA MET A 1 -0.69 -16.14 -12.94
C MET A 1 -0.31 -15.78 -11.52
N LEU A 2 0.10 -14.53 -11.24
CA LEU A 2 0.41 -14.08 -9.88
C LEU A 2 -0.84 -14.20 -9.01
N LYS A 3 -0.63 -14.56 -7.74
CA LYS A 3 -1.70 -14.70 -6.75
C LYS A 3 -2.27 -13.33 -6.41
N LYS A 4 -3.59 -13.16 -6.45
CA LYS A 4 -4.24 -11.91 -6.01
C LYS A 4 -3.99 -11.69 -4.53
N ARG A 5 -3.77 -10.44 -4.08
CA ARG A 5 -3.38 -10.11 -2.71
C ARG A 5 -4.25 -9.03 -2.11
N ILE A 6 -4.46 -9.10 -0.80
CA ILE A 6 -5.01 -8.03 0.03
C ILE A 6 -3.87 -7.43 0.83
N ILE A 7 -3.71 -6.11 0.73
CA ILE A 7 -2.69 -5.35 1.45
C ILE A 7 -3.39 -4.41 2.44
N PHE A 8 -2.94 -4.41 3.69
CA PHE A 8 -3.40 -3.45 4.68
C PHE A 8 -2.34 -2.38 4.87
N THR A 9 -2.74 -1.11 4.78
CA THR A 9 -1.82 0.03 4.88
C THR A 9 -2.08 0.80 6.18
N LEU A 10 -1.04 1.00 6.97
CA LEU A 10 -1.02 1.82 8.16
C LEU A 10 -0.33 3.15 7.87
N LEU A 11 -1.03 4.24 8.09
CA LEU A 11 -0.50 5.59 7.99
C LEU A 11 -0.07 6.08 9.37
N TYR A 12 1.20 6.44 9.52
CA TYR A 12 1.78 6.89 10.78
C TYR A 12 2.16 8.36 10.72
N ASP A 13 1.80 9.12 11.75
CA ASP A 13 2.27 10.50 11.96
C ASP A 13 2.55 10.74 13.45
N SER A 14 3.80 11.09 13.76
CA SER A 14 4.22 11.63 15.09
C SER A 14 3.73 10.81 16.29
N GLY A 15 3.77 9.48 16.19
CA GLY A 15 3.37 8.56 17.29
C GLY A 15 1.92 8.08 17.23
N ASN A 16 1.17 8.46 16.20
CA ASN A 16 -0.22 8.05 16.04
C ASN A 16 -0.44 7.41 14.67
N PHE A 17 -1.43 6.52 14.60
CA PHE A 17 -1.96 6.02 13.35
C PHE A 17 -3.08 6.93 12.88
N MET A 18 -3.12 7.15 11.58
CA MET A 18 -3.96 8.14 10.94
C MET A 18 -4.95 7.47 10.00
N LEU A 19 -6.12 8.04 9.86
CA LEU A 19 -7.01 7.86 8.74
C LEU A 19 -6.76 8.98 7.74
N SER A 20 -6.86 8.69 6.46
CA SER A 20 -6.77 9.70 5.40
C SER A 20 -8.09 9.80 4.64
N ARG A 21 -8.47 11.03 4.30
CA ARG A 21 -9.55 11.33 3.37
C ARG A 21 -9.13 12.46 2.45
N ASN A 22 -9.03 12.17 1.16
CA ASN A 22 -8.48 13.09 0.17
C ASN A 22 -7.14 13.70 0.65
N PHE A 23 -6.29 12.86 1.21
CA PHE A 23 -5.00 13.22 1.80
C PHE A 23 -5.06 14.18 2.99
N THR A 24 -6.24 14.41 3.56
CA THR A 24 -6.40 15.08 4.85
C THR A 24 -6.34 14.05 5.96
N LEU A 25 -5.37 14.18 6.85
CA LEU A 25 -5.11 13.22 7.90
C LEU A 25 -5.96 13.49 9.15
N GLN A 26 -6.58 12.45 9.67
CA GLN A 26 -7.30 12.44 10.93
C GLN A 26 -6.64 11.45 11.89
N LYS A 27 -6.33 11.90 13.10
CA LYS A 27 -5.77 11.05 14.15
C LYS A 27 -6.80 10.02 14.61
N VAL A 28 -6.38 8.76 14.64
CA VAL A 28 -7.19 7.63 15.13
C VAL A 28 -6.73 7.21 16.52
N GLY A 29 -5.44 6.89 16.67
CA GLY A 29 -4.91 6.43 17.94
C GLY A 29 -3.42 6.10 17.85
N ASN A 30 -2.85 5.72 18.98
CA ASN A 30 -1.46 5.31 19.09
C ASN A 30 -1.31 3.77 18.94
N THR A 31 -0.11 3.24 19.19
CA THR A 31 0.17 1.79 19.13
C THR A 31 -0.74 0.98 20.05
N LYS A 32 -1.04 1.47 21.26
CA LYS A 32 -1.96 0.76 22.18
C LYS A 32 -3.37 0.67 21.62
N TRP A 33 -3.84 1.73 20.95
CA TRP A 33 -5.13 1.72 20.27
C TRP A 33 -5.12 0.68 19.13
N LEU A 34 -4.06 0.67 18.31
CA LEU A 34 -3.95 -0.25 17.19
C LEU A 34 -3.96 -1.71 17.67
N GLU A 35 -3.18 -2.04 18.70
CA GLU A 35 -3.10 -3.38 19.29
C GLU A 35 -4.40 -3.84 19.95
N LYS A 36 -5.19 -2.89 20.48
CA LYS A 36 -6.52 -3.19 21.04
C LYS A 36 -7.53 -3.63 19.96
N HIS A 37 -7.42 -3.07 18.75
CA HIS A 37 -8.40 -3.26 17.69
C HIS A 37 -7.93 -4.22 16.59
N TYR A 38 -6.62 -4.50 16.52
CA TYR A 38 -6.03 -5.38 15.52
C TYR A 38 -5.09 -6.38 16.18
N ASP A 39 -5.47 -7.64 16.14
CA ASP A 39 -4.58 -8.74 16.54
C ASP A 39 -3.64 -9.06 15.37
N PHE A 40 -2.40 -8.53 15.44
CA PHE A 40 -1.40 -8.72 14.38
C PHE A 40 -1.06 -10.19 14.14
N SER A 41 -1.19 -11.07 15.15
CA SER A 41 -0.97 -12.50 14.98
C SER A 41 -2.02 -13.15 14.09
N LYS A 42 -3.25 -12.63 14.12
CA LYS A 42 -4.36 -13.12 13.29
C LYS A 42 -4.47 -12.41 11.94
N LEU A 43 -3.90 -11.20 11.80
CA LEU A 43 -3.93 -10.47 10.53
C LEU A 43 -3.36 -11.30 9.37
N SER A 44 -2.36 -12.14 9.63
CA SER A 44 -1.77 -13.04 8.63
C SER A 44 -2.76 -14.02 7.97
N PHE A 45 -3.90 -14.27 8.58
CA PHE A 45 -4.96 -15.09 7.97
C PHE A 45 -5.82 -14.28 6.98
N TYR A 46 -5.84 -12.96 7.10
CA TYR A 46 -6.79 -12.12 6.39
C TYR A 46 -6.14 -11.25 5.32
N ILE A 47 -4.87 -10.88 5.50
CA ILE A 47 -4.10 -10.08 4.55
C ILE A 47 -2.89 -10.86 4.04
N ASP A 48 -2.33 -10.42 2.92
CA ASP A 48 -1.14 -11.03 2.34
C ASP A 48 0.13 -10.20 2.61
N GLU A 49 -0.03 -8.88 2.82
CA GLU A 49 1.06 -7.95 3.11
C GLU A 49 0.56 -6.79 3.97
N LEU A 50 1.48 -6.20 4.73
CA LEU A 50 1.28 -4.98 5.49
C LEU A 50 2.18 -3.87 4.93
N ILE A 51 1.63 -2.67 4.76
CA ILE A 51 2.42 -1.48 4.41
C ILE A 51 2.35 -0.49 5.57
N VAL A 52 3.50 0.05 6.00
CA VAL A 52 3.58 1.07 7.06
C VAL A 52 4.25 2.31 6.50
N LEU A 53 3.50 3.42 6.42
CA LEU A 53 3.98 4.67 5.83
C LEU A 53 4.09 5.78 6.86
N ASP A 54 5.28 6.37 7.00
CA ASP A 54 5.46 7.63 7.72
C ASP A 54 4.99 8.79 6.84
N VAL A 55 3.78 9.28 7.12
CA VAL A 55 3.14 10.39 6.41
C VAL A 55 3.26 11.72 7.16
N SER A 56 4.15 11.81 8.15
CA SER A 56 4.39 13.01 8.95
C SER A 56 4.76 14.20 8.08
N ARG A 57 4.04 15.32 8.26
CA ARG A 57 4.19 16.53 7.43
C ARG A 57 5.12 17.57 8.05
N LYS A 58 5.08 17.72 9.37
CA LYS A 58 5.80 18.81 10.09
C LYS A 58 7.21 18.39 10.53
N CYS A 59 7.33 17.32 11.25
CA CYS A 59 8.60 16.84 11.78
C CYS A 59 8.63 15.33 11.75
N LYS A 60 9.53 14.76 10.93
CA LYS A 60 9.74 13.31 10.89
C LYS A 60 10.72 12.90 11.99
N ASN A 61 10.25 12.10 12.93
CA ASN A 61 11.12 11.44 13.89
C ASN A 61 11.39 10.01 13.43
N GLN A 62 12.41 9.83 12.62
CA GLN A 62 12.77 8.52 12.05
C GLN A 62 13.10 7.50 13.13
N THR A 63 13.76 7.87 14.21
CA THR A 63 14.10 6.96 15.31
C THR A 63 12.82 6.34 15.89
N ARG A 64 11.86 7.18 16.24
CA ARG A 64 10.57 6.73 16.78
C ARG A 64 9.78 5.90 15.77
N PHE A 65 9.83 6.26 14.48
CA PHE A 65 9.17 5.47 13.44
C PHE A 65 9.81 4.07 13.33
N PHE A 66 11.14 3.97 13.35
CA PHE A 66 11.83 2.68 13.28
C PHE A 66 11.57 1.80 14.51
N GLU A 67 11.42 2.38 15.71
CA GLU A 67 11.01 1.63 16.90
C GLU A 67 9.61 1.01 16.70
N ILE A 68 8.67 1.79 16.19
CA ILE A 68 7.31 1.30 15.90
C ILE A 68 7.33 0.24 14.79
N LEU A 69 8.09 0.47 13.73
CA LEU A 69 8.24 -0.49 12.64
C LEU A 69 8.78 -1.84 13.16
N LYS A 70 9.85 -1.81 13.98
CA LYS A 70 10.39 -3.01 14.63
C LYS A 70 9.36 -3.73 15.50
N ASN A 71 8.51 -3.00 16.22
CA ASN A 71 7.48 -3.60 17.06
C ASN A 71 6.39 -4.27 16.21
N ILE A 72 6.00 -3.66 15.09
CA ILE A 72 5.02 -4.21 14.16
C ILE A 72 5.58 -5.47 13.48
N THR A 73 6.80 -5.39 12.95
CA THR A 73 7.42 -6.51 12.22
C THR A 73 7.66 -7.74 13.11
N LYS A 74 7.98 -7.54 14.39
CA LYS A 74 8.10 -8.65 15.35
C LYS A 74 6.79 -9.41 15.60
N LYS A 75 5.65 -8.73 15.43
CA LYS A 75 4.32 -9.31 15.69
C LYS A 75 3.61 -9.76 14.40
N SER A 76 4.08 -9.30 13.25
CA SER A 76 3.49 -9.59 11.96
C SER A 76 4.05 -10.87 11.37
N PHE A 77 3.18 -11.77 10.92
CA PHE A 77 3.53 -13.00 10.20
C PHE A 77 3.33 -12.86 8.67
N VAL A 78 3.10 -11.66 8.19
CA VAL A 78 3.08 -11.34 6.75
C VAL A 78 4.23 -10.39 6.42
N PRO A 79 4.70 -10.37 5.15
CA PRO A 79 5.69 -9.39 4.71
C PRO A 79 5.27 -7.96 5.02
N VAL A 80 6.22 -7.16 5.51
CA VAL A 80 5.99 -5.75 5.86
C VAL A 80 6.78 -4.86 4.92
N SER A 81 6.09 -3.99 4.22
CA SER A 81 6.71 -2.93 3.42
C SER A 81 6.65 -1.61 4.18
N ALA A 82 7.69 -0.79 4.10
CA ALA A 82 7.70 0.47 4.82
C ALA A 82 8.25 1.62 3.97
N GLY A 83 7.77 2.83 4.23
CA GLY A 83 8.19 4.03 3.51
C GLY A 83 7.94 5.32 4.26
N GLY A 84 8.34 6.42 3.65
CA GLY A 84 8.15 7.76 4.20
C GLY A 84 9.46 8.54 4.31
N GLY A 85 9.81 9.29 3.24
CA GLY A 85 10.99 10.16 3.21
C GLY A 85 12.30 9.49 2.82
N ILE A 86 12.26 8.36 2.13
CA ILE A 86 13.45 7.69 1.57
C ILE A 86 14.00 8.56 0.43
N LYS A 87 15.25 9.03 0.58
CA LYS A 87 15.96 9.90 -0.38
C LYS A 87 17.35 9.38 -0.76
N SER A 88 17.80 8.34 -0.09
CA SER A 88 19.12 7.74 -0.30
C SER A 88 19.09 6.22 -0.14
N VAL A 89 20.12 5.56 -0.64
CA VAL A 89 20.35 4.12 -0.41
C VAL A 89 20.52 3.81 1.08
N GLN A 90 21.07 4.75 1.85
CA GLN A 90 21.24 4.61 3.29
C GLN A 90 19.90 4.67 4.02
N ASP A 91 18.97 5.55 3.60
CA ASP A 91 17.62 5.56 4.16
C ASP A 91 16.94 4.22 3.91
N ALA A 92 16.95 3.71 2.66
CA ALA A 92 16.38 2.41 2.31
C ALA A 92 16.98 1.28 3.18
N HIS A 93 18.29 1.28 3.40
CA HIS A 93 18.96 0.34 4.27
C HIS A 93 18.44 0.42 5.71
N SER A 94 18.21 1.62 6.25
CA SER A 94 17.69 1.82 7.60
C SER A 94 16.28 1.25 7.78
N PHE A 95 15.41 1.39 6.77
CA PHE A 95 14.09 0.77 6.76
C PHE A 95 14.17 -0.76 6.75
N LEU A 96 14.99 -1.33 5.87
CA LEU A 96 15.19 -2.79 5.77
C LEU A 96 15.78 -3.35 7.07
N ARG A 97 16.80 -2.69 7.67
CA ARG A 97 17.36 -3.09 8.98
C ARG A 97 16.36 -2.95 10.14
N SER A 98 15.33 -2.16 9.96
CA SER A 98 14.26 -2.01 10.96
C SER A 98 13.15 -3.07 10.82
N GLY A 99 13.35 -4.05 9.92
CA GLY A 99 12.49 -5.22 9.75
C GLY A 99 11.54 -5.14 8.55
N ALA A 100 11.62 -4.10 7.72
CA ALA A 100 10.87 -4.08 6.48
C ALA A 100 11.44 -5.07 5.45
N ASP A 101 10.58 -5.79 4.75
CA ASP A 101 10.94 -6.65 3.62
C ASP A 101 11.12 -5.86 2.33
N LYS A 102 10.35 -4.78 2.17
CA LYS A 102 10.40 -3.88 1.01
C LYS A 102 10.33 -2.42 1.45
N VAL A 103 10.86 -1.54 0.62
CA VAL A 103 10.76 -0.09 0.80
C VAL A 103 9.79 0.53 -0.19
N VAL A 104 8.98 1.49 0.28
CA VAL A 104 8.04 2.23 -0.55
C VAL A 104 8.63 3.59 -0.90
N ILE A 105 8.86 3.82 -2.20
CA ILE A 105 9.46 5.04 -2.74
C ILE A 105 8.39 5.83 -3.51
N ASN A 106 8.21 7.09 -3.14
CA ASN A 106 7.26 8.01 -3.79
C ASN A 106 8.02 9.25 -4.33
N SER A 107 8.04 10.37 -3.62
CA SER A 107 8.54 11.66 -4.10
C SER A 107 9.98 11.62 -4.64
N ALA A 108 10.83 10.77 -4.08
CA ALA A 108 12.25 10.72 -4.44
C ALA A 108 12.49 10.36 -5.92
N ILE A 109 11.57 9.64 -6.58
CA ILE A 109 11.73 9.32 -8.02
C ILE A 109 11.65 10.55 -8.91
N PHE A 110 11.03 11.64 -8.44
CA PHE A 110 10.93 12.90 -9.17
C PHE A 110 12.08 13.84 -8.82
N ASP A 111 12.55 13.83 -7.58
CA ASP A 111 13.66 14.65 -7.10
C ASP A 111 15.03 14.08 -7.56
N LYS A 112 15.21 12.75 -7.46
CA LYS A 112 16.44 12.01 -7.82
C LYS A 112 16.08 10.67 -8.48
N PRO A 113 15.74 10.64 -9.78
CA PRO A 113 15.25 9.43 -10.47
C PRO A 113 16.18 8.23 -10.39
N VAL A 114 17.49 8.44 -10.33
CA VAL A 114 18.50 7.36 -10.25
C VAL A 114 18.43 6.54 -8.94
N ILE A 115 17.78 7.10 -7.89
CA ILE A 115 17.72 6.47 -6.56
C ILE A 115 17.08 5.08 -6.60
N VAL A 116 16.06 4.88 -7.44
CA VAL A 116 15.39 3.58 -7.58
C VAL A 116 16.38 2.53 -8.07
N ASN A 117 17.16 2.86 -9.11
CA ASN A 117 18.16 1.95 -9.67
C ASN A 117 19.35 1.75 -8.73
N GLU A 118 19.75 2.77 -7.96
CA GLU A 118 20.79 2.65 -6.92
C GLU A 118 20.36 1.66 -5.82
N ILE A 119 19.11 1.78 -5.34
CA ILE A 119 18.56 0.87 -4.32
C ILE A 119 18.39 -0.53 -4.89
N ALA A 120 17.85 -0.67 -6.11
CA ALA A 120 17.69 -1.96 -6.78
C ALA A 120 19.01 -2.70 -6.99
N ARG A 121 20.10 -1.97 -7.30
CA ARG A 121 21.43 -2.55 -7.47
C ARG A 121 21.97 -3.12 -6.16
N LYS A 122 21.64 -2.50 -5.02
CA LYS A 122 22.13 -2.92 -3.71
C LYS A 122 21.27 -3.99 -3.04
N PHE A 123 19.94 -3.91 -3.17
CA PHE A 123 19.00 -4.76 -2.41
C PHE A 123 18.12 -5.64 -3.31
N GLY A 124 18.24 -5.51 -4.63
CA GLY A 124 17.38 -6.18 -5.59
C GLY A 124 16.10 -5.37 -5.88
N LYS A 125 15.62 -5.44 -7.13
CA LYS A 125 14.40 -4.73 -7.54
C LYS A 125 13.14 -5.15 -6.75
N GLN A 126 13.09 -6.41 -6.30
CA GLN A 126 11.98 -6.98 -5.53
C GLN A 126 11.81 -6.33 -4.16
N SER A 127 12.84 -5.62 -3.65
CA SER A 127 12.76 -4.87 -2.39
C SER A 127 12.11 -3.48 -2.55
N ILE A 128 11.64 -3.11 -3.74
CA ILE A 128 11.13 -1.76 -4.02
C ILE A 128 9.68 -1.81 -4.46
N ILE A 129 8.83 -1.06 -3.78
CA ILE A 129 7.50 -0.67 -4.23
C ILE A 129 7.58 0.79 -4.69
N LEU A 130 7.33 1.02 -5.98
CA LEU A 130 7.22 2.36 -6.53
C LEU A 130 5.80 2.88 -6.34
N SER A 131 5.64 3.92 -5.53
CA SER A 131 4.34 4.51 -5.19
C SER A 131 4.11 5.81 -5.95
N LEU A 132 2.94 5.93 -6.57
CA LEU A 132 2.47 7.14 -7.24
C LEU A 132 1.13 7.56 -6.64
N ASP A 133 1.06 8.80 -6.16
CA ASP A 133 -0.19 9.43 -5.74
C ASP A 133 -0.76 10.20 -6.93
N ILE A 134 -1.99 9.90 -7.31
CA ILE A 134 -2.58 10.40 -8.53
C ILE A 134 -3.97 10.98 -8.27
N SER A 135 -4.31 12.01 -9.01
CA SER A 135 -5.63 12.62 -9.03
C SER A 135 -6.09 12.84 -10.47
N LYS A 136 -7.39 12.76 -10.70
CA LYS A 136 -7.97 12.97 -12.03
C LYS A 136 -7.72 14.42 -12.47
N ASP A 137 -7.23 14.60 -13.68
CA ASP A 137 -7.13 15.93 -14.28
C ASP A 137 -8.51 16.33 -14.82
N VAL A 138 -9.18 17.23 -14.10
CA VAL A 138 -10.54 17.68 -14.42
C VAL A 138 -10.58 18.64 -15.62
N LEU A 139 -9.42 19.22 -15.97
CA LEU A 139 -9.34 20.32 -16.92
C LEU A 139 -8.99 19.89 -18.35
N ASN A 140 -8.25 18.81 -18.55
CA ASN A 140 -7.54 18.62 -19.81
C ASN A 140 -7.93 17.43 -20.68
N GLU A 141 -8.38 16.30 -20.17
CA GLU A 141 -8.79 15.14 -21.01
C GLU A 141 -9.62 14.15 -20.22
N LEU A 142 -10.57 13.49 -20.86
CA LEU A 142 -11.19 12.28 -20.36
C LEU A 142 -10.08 11.23 -20.09
N ASP A 143 -9.98 10.76 -18.84
CA ASP A 143 -9.02 9.76 -18.37
C ASP A 143 -7.54 10.23 -18.25
N SER A 144 -7.27 11.52 -18.11
CA SER A 144 -5.96 12.03 -17.70
C SER A 144 -5.80 12.08 -16.19
N TYR A 145 -4.63 11.69 -15.70
CA TYR A 145 -4.28 11.72 -14.28
C TYR A 145 -3.00 12.49 -14.04
N ASP A 146 -3.07 13.41 -13.09
CA ASP A 146 -1.91 14.11 -12.57
C ASP A 146 -1.21 13.28 -11.51
N ILE A 147 0.11 13.43 -11.43
CA ILE A 147 0.92 12.83 -10.37
C ILE A 147 1.21 13.90 -9.32
N TRP A 148 1.07 13.53 -8.06
CA TRP A 148 1.33 14.37 -6.92
C TRP A 148 2.43 13.78 -6.03
N THR A 149 3.16 14.64 -5.37
CA THR A 149 4.23 14.29 -4.44
C THR A 149 4.12 15.10 -3.15
N LYS A 150 5.01 14.81 -2.18
CA LYS A 150 5.05 15.51 -0.89
C LYS A 150 3.68 15.53 -0.19
N ASN A 151 3.12 14.34 -0.03
CA ASN A 151 1.80 14.11 0.58
C ASN A 151 0.66 14.86 -0.16
N GLY A 152 0.69 14.85 -1.49
CA GLY A 152 -0.34 15.46 -2.32
C GLY A 152 -0.27 16.99 -2.43
N SER A 153 0.86 17.61 -2.05
CA SER A 153 1.00 19.08 -2.07
C SER A 153 1.67 19.64 -3.31
N VAL A 154 2.37 18.81 -4.08
CA VAL A 154 3.13 19.24 -5.26
C VAL A 154 2.72 18.43 -6.48
N LYS A 155 2.05 19.10 -7.43
CA LYS A 155 1.73 18.54 -8.74
C LYS A 155 3.00 18.42 -9.60
N GLN A 156 3.18 17.26 -10.23
CA GLN A 156 4.32 17.04 -11.13
C GLN A 156 4.02 17.54 -12.54
N LYS A 157 5.08 17.93 -13.26
CA LYS A 157 4.96 18.44 -14.64
C LYS A 157 4.46 17.36 -15.63
N LYS A 158 4.76 16.08 -15.38
CA LYS A 158 4.33 14.97 -16.23
C LYS A 158 3.08 14.35 -15.63
N ASN A 159 2.05 14.15 -16.45
CA ASN A 159 0.91 13.32 -16.07
C ASN A 159 1.29 11.84 -16.02
N LEU A 160 0.40 11.00 -15.47
CA LEU A 160 0.62 9.58 -15.29
C LEU A 160 1.02 8.87 -16.60
N LYS A 161 0.28 9.08 -17.68
CA LYS A 161 0.52 8.44 -18.98
C LYS A 161 1.92 8.75 -19.53
N ASN A 162 2.35 10.03 -19.44
CA ASN A 162 3.67 10.45 -19.91
C ASN A 162 4.81 9.96 -19.01
N PHE A 163 4.57 9.83 -17.70
CA PHE A 163 5.53 9.24 -16.77
C PHE A 163 5.70 7.75 -17.07
N LEU A 164 4.61 7.02 -17.25
CA LEU A 164 4.62 5.57 -17.48
C LEU A 164 5.25 5.16 -18.82
N LYS A 165 5.39 6.05 -19.81
CA LYS A 165 6.14 5.75 -21.04
C LYS A 165 7.60 5.35 -20.78
N LYS A 166 8.18 5.86 -19.69
CA LYS A 166 9.57 5.59 -19.28
C LYS A 166 9.68 4.69 -18.04
N ILE A 167 8.59 4.05 -17.65
CA ILE A 167 8.56 3.31 -16.39
C ILE A 167 9.52 2.11 -16.37
N ASN A 168 9.79 1.52 -17.52
CA ASN A 168 10.70 0.39 -17.65
C ASN A 168 12.19 0.78 -17.52
N ASP A 169 12.51 2.10 -17.49
CA ASP A 169 13.87 2.58 -17.20
C ASP A 169 14.22 2.42 -15.70
N TYR A 170 13.22 2.13 -14.87
CA TYR A 170 13.37 1.96 -13.42
C TYR A 170 13.28 0.49 -13.01
N ASN A 171 14.23 0.06 -12.19
CA ASN A 171 14.25 -1.29 -11.63
C ASN A 171 13.51 -1.32 -10.28
N PHE A 172 12.24 -1.70 -10.30
CA PHE A 172 11.42 -1.87 -9.09
C PHE A 172 10.64 -3.19 -9.16
N GLY A 173 10.17 -3.66 -8.02
CA GLY A 173 9.44 -4.92 -7.90
C GLY A 173 7.95 -4.80 -8.13
N GLU A 174 7.33 -3.73 -7.62
CA GLU A 174 5.87 -3.54 -7.66
C GLU A 174 5.52 -2.05 -7.82
N MET A 175 4.37 -1.79 -8.45
CA MET A 175 3.82 -0.43 -8.57
C MET A 175 2.59 -0.29 -7.70
N TYR A 176 2.57 0.75 -6.86
CA TYR A 176 1.46 1.13 -6.00
C TYR A 176 0.83 2.42 -6.52
N LEU A 177 -0.42 2.34 -7.01
CA LEU A 177 -1.17 3.50 -7.47
C LEU A 177 -2.24 3.87 -6.45
N ASN A 178 -2.14 5.08 -5.92
CA ASN A 178 -3.04 5.58 -4.90
C ASN A 178 -3.86 6.77 -5.45
N SER A 179 -5.18 6.59 -5.56
CA SER A 179 -6.07 7.67 -6.00
C SER A 179 -6.38 8.61 -4.86
N ILE A 180 -5.91 9.86 -4.96
CA ILE A 180 -6.19 10.94 -4.01
C ILE A 180 -7.70 11.22 -3.96
N ASP A 181 -8.36 11.25 -5.11
CA ASP A 181 -9.79 11.58 -5.22
C ASP A 181 -10.69 10.52 -4.57
N LYS A 182 -10.23 9.27 -4.52
CA LYS A 182 -10.93 8.15 -3.90
C LYS A 182 -10.50 7.88 -2.46
N ASP A 183 -9.36 8.43 -2.04
CA ASP A 183 -8.82 8.19 -0.70
C ASP A 183 -9.84 8.53 0.40
N GLY A 184 -10.11 7.55 1.26
CA GLY A 184 -11.04 7.67 2.39
C GLY A 184 -12.53 7.80 2.05
N THR A 185 -12.92 7.80 0.77
CA THR A 185 -14.32 7.97 0.37
C THR A 185 -15.18 6.74 0.64
N GLY A 186 -14.60 5.54 0.59
CA GLY A 186 -15.34 4.29 0.74
C GLY A 186 -16.22 3.89 -0.47
N PHE A 187 -16.10 4.59 -1.61
CA PHE A 187 -16.93 4.36 -2.80
C PHE A 187 -16.31 3.45 -3.86
N GLY A 188 -15.22 2.77 -3.52
CA GLY A 188 -14.51 1.87 -4.42
C GLY A 188 -13.31 2.52 -5.09
N TYR A 189 -12.48 1.65 -5.69
CA TYR A 189 -11.26 2.07 -6.39
C TYR A 189 -11.58 2.78 -7.71
N ASP A 190 -10.68 3.65 -8.14
CA ASP A 190 -10.75 4.25 -9.47
C ASP A 190 -10.18 3.28 -10.52
N LEU A 191 -11.05 2.53 -11.17
CA LEU A 191 -10.65 1.55 -12.18
C LEU A 191 -10.29 2.20 -13.53
N ASN A 192 -10.69 3.46 -13.77
CA ASN A 192 -10.37 4.17 -15.01
C ASN A 192 -8.86 4.44 -15.15
N ILE A 193 -8.13 4.48 -14.03
CA ILE A 193 -6.66 4.57 -14.00
C ILE A 193 -6.01 3.52 -14.90
N LEU A 194 -6.62 2.33 -15.04
CA LEU A 194 -6.09 1.22 -15.82
C LEU A 194 -5.98 1.51 -17.32
N ASN A 195 -6.70 2.52 -17.81
CA ASN A 195 -6.57 3.00 -19.19
C ASN A 195 -5.23 3.70 -19.45
N SER A 196 -4.61 4.24 -18.39
CA SER A 196 -3.29 4.89 -18.44
C SER A 196 -2.13 3.89 -18.29
N ILE A 197 -2.39 2.65 -17.89
CA ILE A 197 -1.35 1.64 -17.66
C ILE A 197 -0.91 1.01 -18.98
N PRO A 198 0.37 1.11 -19.32
CA PRO A 198 0.89 0.52 -20.55
C PRO A 198 0.81 -1.02 -20.53
N LYS A 199 0.59 -1.61 -21.70
CA LYS A 199 0.50 -3.07 -21.84
C LYS A 199 1.80 -3.80 -21.49
N ASN A 200 2.92 -3.13 -21.61
CA ASN A 200 4.28 -3.65 -21.33
C ASN A 200 4.79 -3.31 -19.92
N LEU A 201 3.92 -2.97 -18.98
CA LEU A 201 4.31 -2.84 -17.58
C LEU A 201 4.72 -4.21 -17.05
N ASN A 202 5.99 -4.36 -16.69
CA ASN A 202 6.59 -5.62 -16.21
C ASN A 202 6.66 -5.71 -14.68
N ALA A 203 5.69 -5.11 -13.98
CA ALA A 203 5.63 -5.14 -12.52
C ALA A 203 4.19 -5.37 -12.07
N PRO A 204 3.96 -6.15 -11.00
CA PRO A 204 2.67 -6.28 -10.35
C PRO A 204 2.09 -4.92 -9.94
N LEU A 205 0.79 -4.77 -10.15
CA LEU A 205 0.07 -3.54 -9.87
C LEU A 205 -0.76 -3.67 -8.58
N ILE A 206 -0.50 -2.76 -7.65
CA ILE A 206 -1.27 -2.59 -6.40
C ILE A 206 -2.14 -1.35 -6.57
N LEU A 207 -3.46 -1.51 -6.39
CA LEU A 207 -4.40 -0.39 -6.46
C LEU A 207 -4.85 0.02 -5.07
N ALA A 208 -4.84 1.33 -4.80
CA ALA A 208 -5.19 1.94 -3.51
C ALA A 208 -6.08 3.17 -3.66
N GLY A 209 -6.73 3.54 -2.55
CA GLY A 209 -7.66 4.67 -2.48
C GLY A 209 -9.10 4.26 -2.83
N GLY A 210 -10.01 4.40 -1.85
CA GLY A 210 -11.45 4.24 -2.07
C GLY A 210 -12.10 2.98 -1.53
N ALA A 211 -11.36 2.01 -1.01
CA ALA A 211 -11.93 0.78 -0.47
C ALA A 211 -12.79 1.04 0.76
N GLY A 212 -14.09 0.79 0.68
CA GLY A 212 -15.04 0.90 1.80
C GLY A 212 -15.52 -0.45 2.33
N ASN A 213 -15.47 -1.50 1.51
CA ASN A 213 -15.88 -2.85 1.90
C ASN A 213 -15.27 -3.91 0.96
N TYR A 214 -15.48 -5.19 1.28
CA TYR A 214 -14.89 -6.30 0.54
C TYR A 214 -15.37 -6.44 -0.93
N LYS A 215 -16.56 -5.93 -1.28
CA LYS A 215 -17.07 -5.97 -2.65
C LYS A 215 -16.18 -5.14 -3.58
N HIS A 216 -15.62 -4.04 -3.06
CA HIS A 216 -14.67 -3.22 -3.80
C HIS A 216 -13.36 -3.98 -4.11
N PHE A 217 -12.89 -4.82 -3.17
CA PHE A 217 -11.73 -5.68 -3.43
C PHE A 217 -12.00 -6.68 -4.56
N ILE A 218 -13.18 -7.34 -4.51
CA ILE A 218 -13.60 -8.30 -5.53
C ILE A 218 -13.64 -7.61 -6.89
N LEU A 219 -14.35 -6.49 -6.99
CA LEU A 219 -14.53 -5.77 -8.26
C LEU A 219 -13.17 -5.36 -8.88
N ALA A 220 -12.24 -4.86 -8.05
CA ALA A 220 -10.93 -4.50 -8.54
C ALA A 220 -10.11 -5.72 -8.97
N LEU A 221 -10.07 -6.79 -8.17
CA LEU A 221 -9.26 -7.98 -8.42
C LEU A 221 -9.79 -8.86 -9.57
N GLU A 222 -11.03 -8.66 -10.04
CA GLU A 222 -11.53 -9.26 -11.28
C GLU A 222 -10.78 -8.76 -12.50
N ASN A 223 -10.23 -7.55 -12.44
CA ASN A 223 -9.40 -7.05 -13.51
C ASN A 223 -8.03 -7.75 -13.51
N LYS A 224 -7.66 -8.32 -14.67
CA LYS A 224 -6.41 -9.07 -14.82
C LYS A 224 -5.16 -8.22 -14.63
N LYS A 225 -5.24 -6.90 -14.84
CA LYS A 225 -4.11 -5.96 -14.66
C LYS A 225 -3.79 -5.69 -13.19
N ILE A 226 -4.73 -5.95 -12.26
CA ILE A 226 -4.54 -5.67 -10.84
C ILE A 226 -4.10 -6.95 -10.13
N ASP A 227 -2.94 -6.94 -9.50
CA ASP A 227 -2.39 -8.06 -8.75
C ASP A 227 -2.69 -7.98 -7.26
N ALA A 228 -2.85 -6.76 -6.75
CA ALA A 228 -3.18 -6.54 -5.35
C ALA A 228 -4.08 -5.32 -5.16
N VAL A 229 -4.84 -5.33 -4.08
CA VAL A 229 -5.62 -4.19 -3.60
C VAL A 229 -5.18 -3.80 -2.21
N ALA A 230 -5.06 -2.49 -1.97
CA ALA A 230 -4.66 -1.95 -0.68
C ALA A 230 -5.77 -1.10 -0.06
N THR A 231 -5.89 -1.19 1.26
CA THR A 231 -6.78 -0.32 2.05
C THR A 231 -6.04 0.26 3.25
N ALA A 232 -6.24 1.55 3.51
CA ALA A 232 -5.76 2.24 4.70
C ALA A 232 -6.91 2.63 5.65
N ASN A 233 -8.14 2.14 5.40
CA ASN A 233 -9.29 2.50 6.20
C ASN A 233 -9.35 1.65 7.48
N LEU A 234 -8.85 2.22 8.56
CA LEU A 234 -8.80 1.58 9.87
C LEU A 234 -10.18 1.28 10.46
N PHE A 235 -11.21 2.08 10.15
CA PHE A 235 -12.53 1.87 10.74
C PHE A 235 -13.41 0.87 9.98
N ASN A 236 -13.33 0.85 8.67
CA ASN A 236 -14.18 -0.05 7.87
C ASN A 236 -13.75 -1.52 7.97
N PHE A 237 -12.52 -1.76 8.42
CA PHE A 237 -11.94 -3.11 8.50
C PHE A 237 -11.53 -3.52 9.92
N ILE A 238 -12.12 -2.86 10.94
CA ILE A 238 -12.01 -3.26 12.35
C ILE A 238 -12.63 -4.65 12.57
N ASN A 239 -12.14 -5.38 13.54
CA ASN A 239 -12.62 -6.69 13.96
C ASN A 239 -12.64 -7.67 12.76
N ASP A 240 -13.81 -8.14 12.36
CA ASP A 240 -13.98 -9.15 11.33
C ASP A 240 -14.01 -8.61 9.89
N GLY A 241 -13.79 -7.31 9.67
CA GLY A 241 -13.86 -6.70 8.33
C GLY A 241 -12.87 -7.30 7.33
N LEU A 242 -11.61 -7.46 7.71
CA LEU A 242 -10.58 -8.10 6.87
C LEU A 242 -10.82 -9.62 6.73
N LYS A 243 -11.29 -10.28 7.78
CA LYS A 243 -11.71 -11.68 7.74
C LYS A 243 -12.83 -11.91 6.74
N THR A 244 -13.89 -11.11 6.83
CA THR A 244 -15.03 -11.15 5.90
C THR A 244 -14.56 -10.92 4.46
N ALA A 245 -13.66 -9.98 4.24
CA ALA A 245 -13.07 -9.72 2.94
C ALA A 245 -12.33 -10.96 2.42
N ARG A 246 -11.46 -11.58 3.22
CA ARG A 246 -10.71 -12.78 2.85
C ARG A 246 -11.63 -13.95 2.50
N ILE A 247 -12.61 -14.25 3.34
CA ILE A 247 -13.55 -15.35 3.13
C ILE A 247 -14.33 -15.18 1.82
N ASN A 248 -14.80 -13.97 1.52
CA ASN A 248 -15.55 -13.73 0.28
C ASN A 248 -14.65 -13.74 -0.97
N LEU A 249 -13.40 -13.29 -0.87
CA LEU A 249 -12.42 -13.43 -1.95
C LEU A 249 -12.10 -14.89 -2.25
N LEU A 250 -11.94 -15.74 -1.22
CA LEU A 250 -11.66 -17.16 -1.40
C LEU A 250 -12.79 -17.93 -2.07
N LYS A 251 -14.05 -17.48 -1.93
CA LYS A 251 -15.19 -18.04 -2.66
C LYS A 251 -15.14 -17.73 -4.16
N LYS A 252 -14.56 -16.60 -4.55
CA LYS A 252 -14.57 -16.11 -5.93
C LYS A 252 -13.28 -16.39 -6.69
N PHE A 253 -12.16 -16.26 -6.01
CA PHE A 253 -10.84 -16.52 -6.58
C PHE A 253 -10.30 -17.82 -6.02
N ASN A 254 -10.02 -18.78 -6.88
CA ASN A 254 -9.48 -20.07 -6.48
C ASN A 254 -8.03 -19.94 -5.99
N PHE A 255 -7.85 -19.83 -4.69
CA PHE A 255 -6.53 -19.82 -4.04
C PHE A 255 -6.20 -21.22 -3.52
N PRO A 256 -5.29 -21.99 -4.15
CA PRO A 256 -5.11 -23.42 -3.83
C PRO A 256 -4.66 -23.69 -2.39
N ASN A 257 -4.11 -22.69 -1.69
CA ASN A 257 -3.55 -22.88 -0.35
C ASN A 257 -4.37 -22.26 0.80
N TRP A 258 -5.51 -21.59 0.50
CA TRP A 258 -6.33 -20.93 1.52
C TRP A 258 -7.80 -21.22 1.27
N LYS A 259 -8.31 -22.28 1.90
CA LYS A 259 -9.76 -22.54 1.93
C LYS A 259 -10.37 -21.78 3.09
N SER A 260 -11.60 -21.26 2.93
CA SER A 260 -12.34 -20.56 3.99
C SER A 260 -12.48 -21.37 5.28
N GLU A 261 -12.66 -22.68 5.12
CA GLU A 261 -12.73 -23.64 6.22
C GLU A 261 -11.43 -23.71 7.03
N LYS A 262 -10.28 -23.65 6.37
CA LYS A 262 -8.96 -23.67 7.01
C LYS A 262 -8.69 -22.43 7.85
N ILE A 263 -9.23 -21.26 7.45
CA ILE A 263 -9.13 -20.02 8.26
C ILE A 263 -9.92 -20.19 9.56
N ILE A 264 -11.12 -20.75 9.49
CA ILE A 264 -11.97 -21.01 10.67
C ILE A 264 -11.31 -22.04 11.59
N GLU A 265 -10.72 -23.09 11.04
CA GLU A 265 -10.00 -24.12 11.78
C GLU A 265 -8.78 -23.56 12.51
N LEU A 266 -7.95 -22.77 11.83
CA LEU A 266 -6.78 -22.12 12.42
C LEU A 266 -7.18 -21.12 13.51
N GLU A 267 -8.24 -20.33 13.32
CA GLU A 267 -8.75 -19.44 14.38
C GLU A 267 -9.18 -20.20 15.63
N ASN A 268 -9.76 -21.39 15.49
CA ASN A 268 -10.17 -22.21 16.62
C ASN A 268 -8.97 -22.78 17.39
N ILE A 269 -7.86 -23.06 16.69
CA ILE A 269 -6.60 -23.49 17.32
C ILE A 269 -5.99 -22.35 18.15
N PHE A 270 -6.03 -21.11 17.67
CA PHE A 270 -5.47 -19.94 18.35
C PHE A 270 -6.40 -19.31 19.41
N LYS A 271 -7.62 -19.83 19.58
CA LYS A 271 -8.53 -19.43 20.67
C LYS A 271 -8.34 -20.26 21.94
N LYS A 272 -7.59 -21.34 21.87
CA LYS A 272 -7.16 -22.16 23.01
C LYS A 272 -5.80 -21.67 23.54
#